data_735a39d7d4ef12600afc6a42ebbaf13d
#
_entry.id   735a39d7d4ef12600afc6a42ebbaf13d
#
_cell.length_a   1.000
_cell.length_b   1.000
_cell.length_c   1.000
_cell.angle_alpha   90.00
_cell.angle_beta   90.00
_cell.angle_gamma   90.00
#
_symmetry.space_group_name_H-M   'P 1'
#
loop_
_entity.id
_entity.type
_entity.pdbx_description
1 polymer ?
#
loop_
_entity_poly.entity_id
_entity_poly.type
_entity_poly.pdbx_seq_one_letter_code
_entity_poly.pdbx_strand_id
1 'polypeptide(L)'
;MSNNLLRIIALGASICVLSACSEQSEPPEPQLSFEESLQQQLILAQAGDVIEIPAGTHRMTRGLSLSVAGVTIRGEGMDRSVLSFKNQAQGAEGLLINADNFTIEDLAIEDTVGDAIKINESDNVVIRNVRTEWTGGPLTTNGAYGIYPVQSSNILIDGAVAIGASDAGIYVGQSTQIIVRNSRAEYNVAGIEIENSTFADVYVNVATNNTGGILVFDLPNLPIQGGRNTRVFNNQISNNNVKNFAPAGNIVGEVPTGTGMMVLANDSIEVFGNEFADNDSANVMIVSYFITERPFDDPNYDPFPEDIYIHDNSFSGGGASPDSEPLNLLKQATGQDIPDIVWDGVTVPGADGGAVLCISNNGEAGYVNLDAGNGFAAPSFDSTAHDCSLPSLSVISLSSNAD
;
A
#
# COMPACT_ATOMS: atom_id res chain seq x y z
N MET A 1 72.85 63.92 -71.63
CA MET A 1 71.68 63.24 -72.17
C MET A 1 70.67 63.03 -71.09
N SER A 2 69.62 63.74 -71.19
CA SER A 2 68.57 64.00 -70.29
C SER A 2 67.71 62.75 -69.96
N ASN A 3 67.24 62.61 -68.74
CA ASN A 3 65.94 61.93 -68.51
C ASN A 3 65.33 62.48 -67.14
N ASN A 4 64.26 63.13 -67.31
CA ASN A 4 63.45 63.65 -66.24
C ASN A 4 62.59 62.49 -65.63
N LEU A 5 62.54 62.41 -64.29
CA LEU A 5 61.72 61.53 -63.56
C LEU A 5 60.53 62.32 -62.92
N LEU A 6 59.37 62.02 -63.42
CA LEU A 6 58.11 62.59 -62.92
C LEU A 6 57.70 61.78 -61.69
N ARG A 7 57.50 62.37 -60.51
CA ARG A 7 56.97 61.80 -59.32
C ARG A 7 55.41 61.98 -59.30
N ILE A 8 54.68 60.87 -59.29
CA ILE A 8 53.26 60.90 -59.02
C ILE A 8 53.05 60.51 -57.54
N ILE A 9 52.44 61.43 -56.83
CA ILE A 9 52.01 61.22 -55.44
C ILE A 9 50.61 60.61 -55.51
N ALA A 10 50.43 59.30 -55.07
CA ALA A 10 49.15 58.70 -54.90
C ALA A 10 48.70 58.88 -53.45
N LEU A 11 47.59 59.57 -53.23
CA LEU A 11 46.88 59.65 -51.94
C LEU A 11 46.07 58.36 -51.76
N GLY A 12 46.48 57.55 -50.82
CA GLY A 12 45.73 56.36 -50.39
C GLY A 12 44.67 56.76 -49.34
N ALA A 13 43.43 56.70 -49.69
CA ALA A 13 42.32 56.80 -48.72
C ALA A 13 42.12 55.46 -48.02
N SER A 14 42.46 55.37 -46.72
CA SER A 14 42.20 54.21 -45.87
C SER A 14 40.75 54.20 -45.47
N ILE A 15 39.93 53.30 -46.02
CA ILE A 15 38.57 53.02 -45.57
C ILE A 15 38.65 52.08 -44.38
N CYS A 16 38.44 52.57 -43.17
CA CYS A 16 38.18 51.73 -41.99
C CYS A 16 36.78 51.12 -42.09
N VAL A 17 36.68 49.86 -42.44
CA VAL A 17 35.45 49.07 -42.29
C VAL A 17 35.31 48.70 -40.81
N LEU A 18 34.44 49.42 -40.11
CA LEU A 18 33.97 49.05 -38.78
C LEU A 18 33.07 47.78 -38.96
N SER A 19 33.63 46.62 -38.70
CA SER A 19 32.85 45.38 -38.52
C SER A 19 32.11 45.52 -37.19
N ALA A 20 30.85 45.90 -37.23
CA ALA A 20 29.93 45.74 -36.10
C ALA A 20 29.71 44.22 -35.94
N CYS A 21 30.39 43.59 -34.96
CA CYS A 21 29.98 42.30 -34.43
C CYS A 21 28.61 42.53 -33.76
N SER A 22 27.55 42.18 -34.41
CA SER A 22 26.25 41.95 -33.72
C SER A 22 26.47 40.75 -32.81
N GLU A 23 26.52 40.93 -31.50
CA GLU A 23 26.29 39.89 -30.55
C GLU A 23 24.91 39.32 -30.87
N GLN A 24 24.88 38.17 -31.55
CA GLN A 24 23.67 37.34 -31.58
C GLN A 24 23.49 36.86 -30.13
N SER A 25 22.53 37.48 -29.43
CA SER A 25 22.02 36.92 -28.19
C SER A 25 21.56 35.48 -28.51
N GLU A 26 22.19 34.50 -27.89
CA GLU A 26 21.69 33.11 -27.93
C GLU A 26 20.19 33.15 -27.60
N PRO A 27 19.36 32.40 -28.32
CA PRO A 27 17.94 32.30 -27.95
C PRO A 27 17.90 31.79 -26.50
N PRO A 28 16.99 32.34 -25.67
CA PRO A 28 16.86 31.90 -24.30
C PRO A 28 16.66 30.38 -24.28
N GLU A 29 17.41 29.68 -23.43
CA GLU A 29 17.20 28.24 -23.25
C GLU A 29 15.72 27.97 -22.99
N PRO A 30 15.12 26.93 -23.59
CA PRO A 30 13.73 26.61 -23.36
C PRO A 30 13.54 26.36 -21.87
N GLN A 31 12.65 27.12 -21.25
CA GLN A 31 12.33 26.98 -19.85
C GLN A 31 11.61 25.64 -19.64
N LEU A 32 12.18 24.73 -18.86
CA LEU A 32 11.59 23.45 -18.55
C LEU A 32 10.22 23.64 -17.87
N SER A 33 9.27 22.80 -18.18
CA SER A 33 8.03 22.68 -17.41
C SER A 33 8.34 22.21 -15.98
N PHE A 34 7.39 22.38 -15.05
CA PHE A 34 7.53 21.86 -13.68
C PHE A 34 7.85 20.36 -13.69
N GLU A 35 7.10 19.58 -14.46
CA GLU A 35 7.27 18.12 -14.61
C GLU A 35 8.69 17.75 -15.09
N GLU A 36 9.16 18.41 -16.15
CA GLU A 36 10.51 18.17 -16.68
C GLU A 36 11.61 18.58 -15.68
N SER A 37 11.43 19.71 -15.00
CA SER A 37 12.33 20.17 -13.95
C SER A 37 12.37 19.19 -12.77
N LEU A 38 11.20 18.72 -12.31
CA LEU A 38 11.12 17.76 -11.22
C LEU A 38 11.80 16.43 -11.59
N GLN A 39 11.49 15.87 -12.78
CA GLN A 39 12.16 14.64 -13.21
C GLN A 39 13.68 14.83 -13.37
N GLN A 40 14.12 15.98 -13.84
CA GLN A 40 15.55 16.29 -13.91
C GLN A 40 16.20 16.33 -12.53
N GLN A 41 15.56 16.96 -11.54
CA GLN A 41 16.03 16.97 -10.14
C GLN A 41 16.13 15.54 -9.58
N LEU A 42 15.13 14.68 -9.81
CA LEU A 42 15.13 13.28 -9.37
C LEU A 42 16.28 12.47 -10.00
N ILE A 43 16.59 12.72 -11.27
CA ILE A 43 17.70 12.02 -11.98
C ILE A 43 19.07 12.51 -11.52
N LEU A 44 19.22 13.81 -11.27
CA LEU A 44 20.51 14.44 -10.93
C LEU A 44 20.75 14.54 -9.42
N ALA A 45 19.80 14.08 -8.60
CA ALA A 45 19.89 14.10 -7.15
C ALA A 45 21.16 13.43 -6.64
N GLN A 46 21.60 13.85 -5.47
CA GLN A 46 22.68 13.23 -4.70
C GLN A 46 22.17 12.82 -3.32
N ALA A 47 22.84 11.87 -2.70
CA ALA A 47 22.49 11.47 -1.34
C ALA A 47 22.50 12.65 -0.37
N GLY A 48 21.43 12.84 0.37
CA GLY A 48 21.20 13.97 1.27
C GLY A 48 20.40 15.13 0.66
N ASP A 49 20.09 15.07 -0.63
CA ASP A 49 19.27 16.11 -1.27
C ASP A 49 17.81 16.04 -0.81
N VAL A 50 17.22 17.23 -0.67
CA VAL A 50 15.78 17.39 -0.44
C VAL A 50 15.18 18.05 -1.67
N ILE A 51 14.27 17.35 -2.34
CA ILE A 51 13.53 17.83 -3.51
C ILE A 51 12.19 18.38 -3.04
N GLU A 52 12.05 19.69 -3.09
CA GLU A 52 10.86 20.40 -2.59
C GLU A 52 9.77 20.45 -3.66
N ILE A 53 8.56 20.06 -3.30
CA ILE A 53 7.35 20.21 -4.11
C ILE A 53 6.57 21.43 -3.58
N PRO A 54 6.56 22.54 -4.28
CA PRO A 54 5.87 23.75 -3.80
C PRO A 54 4.36 23.52 -3.68
N ALA A 55 3.70 24.38 -2.89
CA ALA A 55 2.25 24.36 -2.82
C ALA A 55 1.61 24.60 -4.19
N GLY A 56 0.53 23.88 -4.47
CA GLY A 56 -0.24 23.93 -5.71
C GLY A 56 -0.56 22.54 -6.24
N THR A 57 -1.42 22.51 -7.26
CA THR A 57 -1.71 21.29 -8.02
C THR A 57 -0.87 21.29 -9.30
N HIS A 58 0.10 20.40 -9.33
CA HIS A 58 1.04 20.23 -10.44
C HIS A 58 0.55 19.11 -11.35
N ARG A 59 0.27 19.44 -12.62
CA ARG A 59 -0.21 18.46 -13.60
C ARG A 59 0.95 17.66 -14.15
N MET A 60 0.83 16.34 -14.05
CA MET A 60 1.81 15.37 -14.54
C MET A 60 1.22 14.64 -15.73
N THR A 61 2.01 14.46 -16.79
CA THR A 61 1.63 13.73 -18.02
C THR A 61 2.37 12.39 -18.13
N ARG A 62 3.37 12.18 -17.31
CA ARG A 62 4.18 10.94 -17.24
C ARG A 62 4.52 10.58 -15.81
N GLY A 63 4.80 9.30 -15.58
CA GLY A 63 5.33 8.82 -14.31
C GLY A 63 6.70 9.43 -14.00
N LEU A 64 6.96 9.61 -12.71
CA LEU A 64 8.25 10.04 -12.19
C LEU A 64 9.06 8.83 -11.71
N SER A 65 10.39 8.93 -11.70
CA SER A 65 11.25 7.88 -11.17
C SER A 65 12.41 8.43 -10.36
N LEU A 66 12.75 7.73 -9.26
CA LEU A 66 13.90 7.98 -8.41
C LEU A 66 14.71 6.68 -8.25
N SER A 67 16.03 6.76 -8.54
CA SER A 67 16.96 5.65 -8.36
C SER A 67 18.20 6.03 -7.54
N VAL A 68 18.18 7.19 -6.91
CA VAL A 68 19.30 7.71 -6.10
C VAL A 68 18.96 7.54 -4.63
N ALA A 69 19.81 6.81 -3.92
CA ALA A 69 19.64 6.56 -2.48
C ALA A 69 19.86 7.83 -1.64
N GLY A 70 19.20 7.89 -0.48
CA GLY A 70 19.37 8.98 0.49
C GLY A 70 18.68 10.27 0.10
N VAL A 71 17.65 10.25 -0.72
CA VAL A 71 16.90 11.44 -1.19
C VAL A 71 15.59 11.57 -0.41
N THR A 72 15.24 12.81 -0.09
CA THR A 72 13.94 13.18 0.46
C THR A 72 13.13 13.95 -0.58
N ILE A 73 11.87 13.53 -0.82
CA ILE A 73 10.89 14.31 -1.56
C ILE A 73 9.92 14.89 -0.55
N ARG A 74 9.80 16.22 -0.50
CA ARG A 74 9.00 16.92 0.51
C ARG A 74 8.05 17.92 -0.12
N GLY A 75 6.78 17.88 0.28
CA GLY A 75 5.80 18.91 -0.02
C GLY A 75 5.63 19.90 1.13
N GLU A 76 4.63 20.75 1.02
CA GLU A 76 4.19 21.69 2.05
C GLU A 76 2.95 21.20 2.83
N GLY A 77 2.56 19.93 2.64
CA GLY A 77 1.39 19.27 3.22
C GLY A 77 0.59 18.53 2.15
N MET A 78 -0.04 17.40 2.51
CA MET A 78 -0.78 16.53 1.58
C MET A 78 -1.98 17.23 0.90
N ASP A 79 -2.50 18.32 1.47
CA ASP A 79 -3.57 19.12 0.89
C ASP A 79 -3.06 20.39 0.19
N ARG A 80 -1.75 20.61 0.17
CA ARG A 80 -1.13 21.80 -0.38
C ARG A 80 -0.26 21.51 -1.59
N SER A 81 0.54 20.47 -1.55
CA SER A 81 1.44 20.05 -2.63
C SER A 81 0.88 18.80 -3.29
N VAL A 82 0.26 18.95 -4.45
CA VAL A 82 -0.44 17.87 -5.14
C VAL A 82 0.19 17.60 -6.50
N LEU A 83 0.62 16.36 -6.74
CA LEU A 83 1.02 15.86 -8.05
C LEU A 83 -0.18 15.14 -8.69
N SER A 84 -0.85 15.78 -9.64
CA SER A 84 -2.05 15.23 -10.29
C SER A 84 -1.72 14.59 -11.62
N PHE A 85 -1.95 13.29 -11.71
CA PHE A 85 -1.74 12.45 -12.90
C PHE A 85 -3.00 12.24 -13.73
N LYS A 86 -4.02 13.04 -13.52
CA LYS A 86 -5.32 12.93 -14.21
C LYS A 86 -5.25 12.85 -15.74
N ASN A 87 -4.16 13.32 -16.34
CA ASN A 87 -3.90 13.26 -17.78
C ASN A 87 -2.62 12.48 -18.11
N GLN A 88 -2.26 11.53 -17.27
CA GLN A 88 -1.09 10.71 -17.50
C GLN A 88 -1.19 9.95 -18.82
N ALA A 89 -0.19 10.14 -19.68
CA ALA A 89 -0.12 9.55 -21.02
C ALA A 89 1.05 8.57 -21.17
N GLN A 90 2.01 8.58 -20.23
CA GLN A 90 3.20 7.74 -20.25
C GLN A 90 3.54 7.22 -18.85
N GLY A 91 4.00 5.96 -18.79
CA GLY A 91 4.20 5.25 -17.53
C GLY A 91 2.86 4.79 -16.94
N ALA A 92 2.89 3.91 -15.99
CA ALA A 92 1.72 3.46 -15.25
C ALA A 92 1.71 4.06 -13.85
N GLU A 93 2.84 4.05 -13.17
CA GLU A 93 3.01 4.55 -11.81
C GLU A 93 3.05 6.09 -11.79
N GLY A 94 2.62 6.68 -10.67
CA GLY A 94 2.83 8.09 -10.39
C GLY A 94 4.30 8.35 -10.05
N LEU A 95 4.82 7.62 -9.06
CA LEU A 95 6.22 7.68 -8.63
C LEU A 95 6.76 6.26 -8.46
N LEU A 96 7.77 5.92 -9.24
CA LEU A 96 8.52 4.66 -9.14
C LEU A 96 9.85 4.90 -8.43
N ILE A 97 10.10 4.14 -7.37
CA ILE A 97 11.30 4.26 -6.54
C ILE A 97 12.04 2.92 -6.50
N ASN A 98 13.34 2.97 -6.81
CA ASN A 98 14.28 1.87 -6.64
C ASN A 98 15.51 2.45 -5.93
N ALA A 99 15.36 2.82 -4.67
CA ALA A 99 16.39 3.57 -3.93
C ALA A 99 16.28 3.33 -2.42
N ASP A 100 17.41 3.04 -1.79
CA ASP A 100 17.52 2.90 -0.35
C ASP A 100 17.53 4.26 0.38
N ASN A 101 17.22 4.25 1.67
CA ASN A 101 17.23 5.44 2.53
C ASN A 101 16.40 6.59 1.96
N PHE A 102 15.20 6.25 1.50
CA PHE A 102 14.29 7.17 0.82
C PHE A 102 13.23 7.70 1.79
N THR A 103 12.94 8.97 1.66
CA THR A 103 11.83 9.62 2.38
C THR A 103 10.91 10.34 1.41
N ILE A 104 9.59 10.16 1.56
CA ILE A 104 8.57 11.00 0.93
C ILE A 104 7.62 11.52 2.01
N GLU A 105 7.38 12.83 2.02
CA GLU A 105 6.59 13.44 3.08
C GLU A 105 5.81 14.68 2.62
N ASP A 106 4.66 14.90 3.29
CA ASP A 106 3.87 16.13 3.21
C ASP A 106 3.38 16.49 1.80
N LEU A 107 2.92 15.53 1.00
CA LEU A 107 2.38 15.77 -0.34
C LEU A 107 1.27 14.78 -0.71
N ALA A 108 0.59 15.03 -1.83
CA ALA A 108 -0.37 14.09 -2.41
C ALA A 108 0.02 13.68 -3.83
N ILE A 109 -0.37 12.44 -4.20
CA ILE A 109 -0.33 11.89 -5.55
C ILE A 109 -1.75 11.46 -5.93
N GLU A 110 -2.28 12.02 -7.01
CA GLU A 110 -3.67 11.83 -7.39
C GLU A 110 -3.83 11.31 -8.82
N ASP A 111 -4.86 10.47 -9.02
CA ASP A 111 -5.40 10.05 -10.33
C ASP A 111 -4.35 9.40 -11.26
N THR A 112 -3.48 8.56 -10.74
CA THR A 112 -2.50 7.78 -11.53
C THR A 112 -3.21 6.69 -12.35
N VAL A 113 -2.63 6.30 -13.49
CA VAL A 113 -3.14 5.19 -14.31
C VAL A 113 -2.94 3.84 -13.63
N GLY A 114 -1.78 3.63 -13.03
CA GLY A 114 -1.44 2.45 -12.22
C GLY A 114 -1.17 2.85 -10.77
N ASP A 115 -0.18 2.23 -10.13
CA ASP A 115 0.16 2.45 -8.73
C ASP A 115 0.54 3.91 -8.47
N ALA A 116 0.07 4.49 -7.36
CA ALA A 116 0.41 5.88 -7.10
C ALA A 116 1.88 6.04 -6.65
N ILE A 117 2.33 5.24 -5.68
CA ILE A 117 3.73 5.19 -5.22
C ILE A 117 4.16 3.72 -5.19
N LYS A 118 5.06 3.34 -6.09
CA LYS A 118 5.66 2.01 -6.12
C LYS A 118 7.11 2.06 -5.69
N ILE A 119 7.46 1.21 -4.72
CA ILE A 119 8.81 1.14 -4.15
C ILE A 119 9.27 -0.32 -4.24
N ASN A 120 10.35 -0.56 -4.97
CA ASN A 120 10.87 -1.90 -5.17
C ASN A 120 12.24 -2.05 -4.51
N GLU A 121 12.46 -3.20 -3.84
CA GLU A 121 13.77 -3.66 -3.39
C GLU A 121 14.58 -2.57 -2.67
N SER A 122 13.91 -1.85 -1.75
CA SER A 122 14.49 -0.69 -1.06
C SER A 122 14.60 -0.94 0.46
N ASP A 123 15.69 -0.51 1.05
CA ASP A 123 15.91 -0.54 2.51
C ASP A 123 15.79 0.86 3.11
N ASN A 124 15.25 0.97 4.33
CA ASN A 124 15.01 2.22 5.05
C ASN A 124 14.07 3.17 4.31
N VAL A 125 12.82 2.78 4.16
CA VAL A 125 11.76 3.53 3.48
C VAL A 125 10.92 4.29 4.49
N VAL A 126 10.77 5.60 4.31
CA VAL A 126 9.92 6.47 5.14
C VAL A 126 8.87 7.15 4.28
N ILE A 127 7.60 6.92 4.61
CA ILE A 127 6.44 7.58 3.99
C ILE A 127 5.67 8.27 5.11
N ARG A 128 5.65 9.61 5.12
CA ARG A 128 5.05 10.39 6.22
C ARG A 128 4.09 11.44 5.71
N ASN A 129 2.86 11.48 6.24
CA ASN A 129 1.85 12.46 5.87
C ASN A 129 1.64 12.55 4.34
N VAL A 130 1.52 11.41 3.67
CA VAL A 130 1.33 11.33 2.20
C VAL A 130 -0.09 10.88 1.91
N ARG A 131 -0.76 11.55 0.96
CA ARG A 131 -2.06 11.12 0.46
C ARG A 131 -1.93 10.56 -0.96
N THR A 132 -2.55 9.40 -1.18
CA THR A 132 -2.78 8.84 -2.51
C THR A 132 -4.28 8.75 -2.75
N GLU A 133 -4.75 9.23 -3.90
CA GLU A 133 -6.20 9.31 -4.13
C GLU A 133 -6.57 9.21 -5.61
N TRP A 134 -7.61 8.44 -5.90
CA TRP A 134 -8.34 8.50 -7.17
C TRP A 134 -9.62 9.32 -6.97
N THR A 135 -9.59 10.58 -7.43
CA THR A 135 -10.64 11.58 -7.18
C THR A 135 -12.00 11.26 -7.82
N GLY A 136 -12.03 10.27 -8.70
CA GLY A 136 -13.25 9.75 -9.33
C GLY A 136 -14.07 8.81 -8.43
N GLY A 137 -13.57 8.47 -7.24
CA GLY A 137 -14.16 7.48 -6.35
C GLY A 137 -13.74 6.03 -6.67
N PRO A 138 -14.31 5.01 -6.01
CA PRO A 138 -13.94 3.60 -6.13
C PRO A 138 -14.38 3.02 -7.49
N LEU A 139 -13.44 2.85 -8.39
CA LEU A 139 -13.68 2.31 -9.74
C LEU A 139 -12.68 1.19 -10.06
N THR A 140 -13.13 0.14 -10.73
CA THR A 140 -12.28 -0.98 -11.21
C THR A 140 -11.15 -0.50 -12.13
N THR A 141 -11.28 0.66 -12.74
CA THR A 141 -10.27 1.25 -13.63
C THR A 141 -9.21 2.08 -12.92
N ASN A 142 -9.32 2.26 -11.62
CA ASN A 142 -8.29 2.94 -10.83
C ASN A 142 -7.02 2.10 -10.78
N GLY A 143 -5.89 2.71 -10.45
CA GLY A 143 -4.66 1.97 -10.19
C GLY A 143 -4.82 0.99 -9.03
N ALA A 144 -4.00 -0.05 -9.03
CA ALA A 144 -4.12 -1.13 -8.06
C ALA A 144 -3.77 -0.66 -6.64
N TYR A 145 -2.63 -0.02 -6.47
CA TYR A 145 -2.08 0.30 -5.15
C TYR A 145 -1.86 1.79 -4.95
N GLY A 146 -2.28 2.29 -3.78
CA GLY A 146 -1.97 3.65 -3.37
C GLY A 146 -0.50 3.78 -2.95
N ILE A 147 -0.12 3.11 -1.88
CA ILE A 147 1.26 3.02 -1.38
C ILE A 147 1.70 1.57 -1.47
N TYR A 148 2.78 1.30 -2.22
CA TYR A 148 3.17 -0.05 -2.63
C TYR A 148 4.68 -0.32 -2.48
N PRO A 149 5.21 -0.47 -1.25
CA PRO A 149 6.52 -1.09 -1.07
C PRO A 149 6.46 -2.61 -1.24
N VAL A 150 7.38 -3.14 -2.04
CA VAL A 150 7.51 -4.57 -2.30
C VAL A 150 8.98 -5.00 -2.25
N GLN A 151 9.25 -6.19 -1.68
CA GLN A 151 10.61 -6.74 -1.50
C GLN A 151 11.56 -5.75 -0.80
N SER A 152 11.03 -5.03 0.18
CA SER A 152 11.69 -3.93 0.87
C SER A 152 11.84 -4.22 2.37
N SER A 153 12.66 -3.44 3.06
CA SER A 153 12.91 -3.62 4.50
C SER A 153 12.98 -2.29 5.26
N ASN A 154 12.79 -2.34 6.59
CA ASN A 154 12.78 -1.15 7.45
C ASN A 154 11.81 -0.07 6.94
N ILE A 155 10.53 -0.39 6.88
CA ILE A 155 9.50 0.43 6.26
C ILE A 155 8.68 1.14 7.34
N LEU A 156 8.63 2.47 7.29
CA LEU A 156 7.72 3.29 8.07
C LEU A 156 6.69 3.95 7.17
N ILE A 157 5.40 3.67 7.41
CA ILE A 157 4.28 4.40 6.84
C ILE A 157 3.53 5.05 8.01
N ASP A 158 3.61 6.37 8.12
CA ASP A 158 3.10 7.14 9.27
C ASP A 158 2.24 8.33 8.80
N GLY A 159 0.99 8.37 9.20
CA GLY A 159 0.06 9.45 8.86
C GLY A 159 -0.36 9.48 7.39
N ALA A 160 -0.29 8.35 6.69
CA ALA A 160 -0.70 8.26 5.29
C ALA A 160 -2.22 8.23 5.14
N VAL A 161 -2.71 8.72 3.99
CA VAL A 161 -4.12 8.65 3.59
C VAL A 161 -4.20 7.99 2.22
N ALA A 162 -4.95 6.88 2.08
CA ALA A 162 -5.08 6.16 0.83
C ALA A 162 -6.55 5.96 0.44
N ILE A 163 -6.94 6.44 -0.75
CA ILE A 163 -8.34 6.53 -1.18
C ILE A 163 -8.53 6.03 -2.61
N GLY A 164 -9.41 5.06 -2.80
CA GLY A 164 -9.94 4.69 -4.10
C GLY A 164 -9.12 3.67 -4.90
N ALA A 165 -8.14 3.00 -4.30
CA ALA A 165 -7.35 1.96 -4.95
C ALA A 165 -8.20 0.74 -5.32
N SER A 166 -7.99 0.19 -6.53
CA SER A 166 -8.77 -0.95 -7.03
C SER A 166 -8.27 -2.31 -6.51
N ASP A 167 -7.22 -2.29 -5.71
CA ASP A 167 -6.68 -3.44 -4.97
C ASP A 167 -6.45 -3.00 -3.52
N ALA A 168 -5.32 -2.44 -3.13
CA ALA A 168 -5.10 -1.99 -1.77
C ALA A 168 -4.69 -0.51 -1.65
N GLY A 169 -5.27 0.21 -0.68
CA GLY A 169 -4.89 1.58 -0.37
C GLY A 169 -3.45 1.67 0.11
N ILE A 170 -3.11 0.90 1.14
CA ILE A 170 -1.75 0.72 1.64
C ILE A 170 -1.43 -0.77 1.54
N TYR A 171 -0.50 -1.12 0.68
CA TYR A 171 0.00 -2.48 0.52
C TYR A 171 1.48 -2.55 0.90
N VAL A 172 1.86 -3.56 1.66
CA VAL A 172 3.25 -3.90 1.92
C VAL A 172 3.44 -5.39 1.65
N GLY A 173 4.17 -5.73 0.59
CA GLY A 173 4.32 -7.12 0.16
C GLY A 173 5.75 -7.61 0.14
N GLN A 174 5.93 -8.90 0.49
CA GLN A 174 7.22 -9.60 0.39
C GLN A 174 8.35 -8.85 1.11
N SER A 175 8.03 -8.21 2.22
CA SER A 175 8.87 -7.24 2.93
C SER A 175 9.09 -7.63 4.39
N THR A 176 9.96 -6.91 5.09
CA THR A 176 10.26 -7.21 6.49
C THR A 176 10.56 -5.94 7.31
N GLN A 177 10.34 -5.99 8.64
CA GLN A 177 10.53 -4.86 9.55
C GLN A 177 9.64 -3.67 9.14
N ILE A 178 8.34 -3.80 9.38
CA ILE A 178 7.31 -2.91 8.84
C ILE A 178 6.56 -2.24 9.99
N ILE A 179 6.34 -0.94 9.88
CA ILE A 179 5.43 -0.19 10.74
C ILE A 179 4.45 0.60 9.86
N VAL A 180 3.15 0.33 10.02
CA VAL A 180 2.05 1.13 9.44
C VAL A 180 1.24 1.70 10.58
N ARG A 181 1.27 3.03 10.74
CA ARG A 181 0.61 3.68 11.90
C ARG A 181 -0.03 5.03 11.55
N ASN A 182 -0.95 5.48 12.41
CA ASN A 182 -1.61 6.79 12.32
C ASN A 182 -2.22 7.09 10.94
N SER A 183 -2.48 6.05 10.15
CA SER A 183 -2.87 6.14 8.74
C SER A 183 -4.37 5.91 8.58
N ARG A 184 -4.91 6.38 7.46
CA ARG A 184 -6.32 6.23 7.10
C ARG A 184 -6.44 5.64 5.70
N ALA A 185 -7.19 4.54 5.56
CA ALA A 185 -7.49 3.91 4.30
C ALA A 185 -9.01 3.82 4.12
N GLU A 186 -9.52 4.39 3.02
CA GLU A 186 -10.96 4.41 2.77
C GLU A 186 -11.31 4.34 1.28
N TYR A 187 -12.45 3.74 0.97
CA TYR A 187 -12.95 3.53 -0.39
C TYR A 187 -12.03 2.72 -1.30
N ASN A 188 -11.19 1.85 -0.73
CA ASN A 188 -10.35 0.90 -1.46
C ASN A 188 -11.02 -0.49 -1.49
N VAL A 189 -10.48 -1.44 -2.25
CA VAL A 189 -10.86 -2.84 -2.07
C VAL A 189 -10.28 -3.34 -0.76
N ALA A 190 -8.98 -3.44 -0.60
CA ALA A 190 -8.34 -3.60 0.71
C ALA A 190 -7.93 -2.24 1.27
N GLY A 191 -8.25 -1.95 2.54
CA GLY A 191 -7.78 -0.72 3.17
C GLY A 191 -6.27 -0.75 3.39
N ILE A 192 -5.82 -1.69 4.21
CA ILE A 192 -4.40 -1.97 4.50
C ILE A 192 -4.15 -3.45 4.26
N GLU A 193 -3.10 -3.79 3.52
CA GLU A 193 -2.73 -5.17 3.21
C GLU A 193 -1.25 -5.42 3.52
N ILE A 194 -0.99 -6.48 4.29
CA ILE A 194 0.34 -7.00 4.57
C ILE A 194 0.40 -8.40 3.95
N GLU A 195 1.18 -8.55 2.87
CA GLU A 195 1.18 -9.78 2.08
C GLU A 195 2.59 -10.42 2.05
N ASN A 196 2.69 -11.71 2.30
CA ASN A 196 3.96 -12.47 2.24
C ASN A 196 5.11 -11.77 2.98
N SER A 197 4.80 -11.10 4.07
CA SER A 197 5.72 -10.21 4.79
C SER A 197 5.96 -10.68 6.21
N THR A 198 7.05 -10.23 6.81
CA THR A 198 7.43 -10.67 8.16
C THR A 198 7.73 -9.48 9.06
N PHE A 199 7.43 -9.62 10.37
CA PHE A 199 7.72 -8.61 11.38
C PHE A 199 7.05 -7.27 11.08
N ALA A 200 5.71 -7.25 11.11
CA ALA A 200 4.91 -6.06 10.86
C ALA A 200 4.12 -5.62 12.10
N ASP A 201 4.11 -4.32 12.37
CA ASP A 201 3.24 -3.65 13.33
C ASP A 201 2.27 -2.73 12.58
N VAL A 202 0.97 -3.01 12.67
CA VAL A 202 -0.11 -2.22 12.07
C VAL A 202 -0.99 -1.67 13.18
N TYR A 203 -0.86 -0.37 13.50
CA TYR A 203 -1.53 0.16 14.70
C TYR A 203 -1.96 1.63 14.61
N VAL A 204 -2.98 1.97 15.38
CA VAL A 204 -3.56 3.33 15.46
C VAL A 204 -3.98 3.83 14.06
N ASN A 205 -4.45 2.91 13.21
CA ASN A 205 -4.97 3.25 11.89
C ASN A 205 -6.49 3.27 11.88
N VAL A 206 -7.05 3.90 10.87
CA VAL A 206 -8.48 3.87 10.55
C VAL A 206 -8.66 3.20 9.19
N ALA A 207 -9.27 2.02 9.17
CA ALA A 207 -9.68 1.32 7.95
C ALA A 207 -11.21 1.31 7.87
N THR A 208 -11.77 2.15 7.02
CA THR A 208 -13.24 2.34 6.98
C THR A 208 -13.73 2.56 5.55
N ASN A 209 -14.97 2.15 5.28
CA ASN A 209 -15.56 2.28 3.95
C ASN A 209 -14.73 1.63 2.82
N ASN A 210 -14.03 0.53 3.10
CA ASN A 210 -13.39 -0.31 2.08
C ASN A 210 -14.29 -1.53 1.80
N THR A 211 -13.89 -2.43 0.92
CA THR A 211 -14.50 -3.77 0.80
C THR A 211 -14.03 -4.66 1.96
N GLY A 212 -12.71 -4.69 2.20
CA GLY A 212 -12.05 -5.28 3.37
C GLY A 212 -11.18 -4.24 4.08
N GLY A 213 -11.19 -4.23 5.42
CA GLY A 213 -10.49 -3.23 6.21
C GLY A 213 -8.98 -3.48 6.27
N ILE A 214 -8.54 -4.52 6.98
CA ILE A 214 -7.13 -4.93 7.11
C ILE A 214 -6.98 -6.39 6.69
N LEU A 215 -6.09 -6.65 5.73
CA LEU A 215 -5.82 -7.98 5.20
C LEU A 215 -4.38 -8.38 5.54
N VAL A 216 -4.19 -9.62 6.02
CA VAL A 216 -2.87 -10.20 6.30
C VAL A 216 -2.80 -11.54 5.59
N PHE A 217 -2.14 -11.55 4.44
CA PHE A 217 -2.14 -12.67 3.50
C PHE A 217 -0.78 -13.31 3.34
N ASP A 218 -0.76 -14.63 3.10
CA ASP A 218 0.36 -15.33 2.48
C ASP A 218 -0.14 -16.05 1.24
N LEU A 219 0.52 -15.84 0.12
CA LEU A 219 0.11 -16.35 -1.18
C LEU A 219 1.21 -17.21 -1.81
N PRO A 220 0.83 -18.27 -2.57
CA PRO A 220 1.78 -19.13 -3.26
C PRO A 220 2.42 -18.44 -4.48
N ASN A 221 3.50 -19.05 -4.98
CA ASN A 221 4.15 -18.69 -6.23
C ASN A 221 4.75 -17.27 -6.26
N LEU A 222 5.01 -16.67 -5.10
CA LEU A 222 5.72 -15.41 -4.98
C LEU A 222 7.21 -15.63 -4.63
N PRO A 223 8.12 -14.71 -5.00
CA PRO A 223 9.53 -14.83 -4.67
C PRO A 223 9.85 -14.97 -3.17
N ILE A 224 9.08 -14.29 -2.33
CA ILE A 224 9.17 -14.38 -0.85
C ILE A 224 7.84 -14.90 -0.33
N GLN A 225 7.90 -15.91 0.51
CA GLN A 225 6.77 -16.63 1.09
C GLN A 225 6.94 -16.81 2.59
N GLY A 226 5.91 -17.29 3.27
CA GLY A 226 5.89 -17.55 4.70
C GLY A 226 5.70 -16.28 5.50
N GLY A 227 4.65 -15.53 5.18
CA GLY A 227 4.21 -14.36 5.94
C GLY A 227 3.96 -14.71 7.39
N ARG A 228 4.54 -13.93 8.33
CA ARG A 228 4.41 -14.21 9.77
C ARG A 228 4.88 -13.07 10.67
N ASN A 229 4.58 -13.20 11.96
CA ASN A 229 4.95 -12.25 13.00
C ASN A 229 4.35 -10.85 12.75
N THR A 230 3.05 -10.79 12.49
CA THR A 230 2.32 -9.53 12.30
C THR A 230 1.46 -9.22 13.52
N ARG A 231 1.58 -8.00 14.05
CA ARG A 231 0.70 -7.48 15.11
C ARG A 231 -0.23 -6.42 14.54
N VAL A 232 -1.53 -6.61 14.77
CA VAL A 232 -2.58 -5.67 14.36
C VAL A 232 -3.27 -5.16 15.62
N PHE A 233 -3.02 -3.89 16.02
CA PHE A 233 -3.49 -3.44 17.33
C PHE A 233 -3.89 -1.96 17.38
N ASN A 234 -4.83 -1.64 18.25
CA ASN A 234 -5.34 -0.29 18.49
C ASN A 234 -5.86 0.41 17.21
N ASN A 235 -6.37 -0.33 16.23
CA ASN A 235 -6.95 0.21 15.01
C ASN A 235 -8.47 0.38 15.16
N GLN A 236 -9.04 1.28 14.38
CA GLN A 236 -10.49 1.39 14.14
C GLN A 236 -10.80 0.77 12.77
N ILE A 237 -11.60 -0.31 12.76
CA ILE A 237 -11.88 -1.12 11.58
C ILE A 237 -13.40 -1.23 11.44
N SER A 238 -14.00 -0.35 10.62
CA SER A 238 -15.46 -0.23 10.64
C SER A 238 -16.06 0.09 9.28
N ASN A 239 -17.31 -0.36 9.09
CA ASN A 239 -18.11 -0.02 7.91
C ASN A 239 -17.42 -0.37 6.57
N ASN A 240 -16.65 -1.46 6.53
CA ASN A 240 -15.95 -1.87 5.29
C ASN A 240 -16.91 -2.58 4.35
N ASN A 241 -17.98 -1.90 3.93
CA ASN A 241 -19.14 -2.42 3.20
C ASN A 241 -19.23 -1.90 1.76
N VAL A 242 -18.15 -1.34 1.21
CA VAL A 242 -18.10 -0.94 -0.21
C VAL A 242 -18.05 -2.19 -1.07
N LYS A 243 -18.98 -2.29 -2.03
CA LYS A 243 -19.02 -3.43 -2.94
C LYS A 243 -17.65 -3.64 -3.59
N ASN A 244 -17.20 -4.88 -3.63
CA ASN A 244 -15.93 -5.24 -4.23
C ASN A 244 -15.85 -4.79 -5.69
N PHE A 245 -14.84 -3.99 -6.01
CA PHE A 245 -14.61 -3.44 -7.34
C PHE A 245 -13.22 -3.78 -7.90
N ALA A 246 -12.55 -4.80 -7.32
CA ALA A 246 -11.28 -5.29 -7.81
C ALA A 246 -11.38 -5.76 -9.28
N PRO A 247 -10.32 -5.61 -10.07
CA PRO A 247 -10.24 -6.23 -11.38
C PRO A 247 -10.37 -7.75 -11.29
N ALA A 248 -11.05 -8.35 -12.26
CA ALA A 248 -11.25 -9.79 -12.28
C ALA A 248 -9.90 -10.53 -12.30
N GLY A 249 -9.77 -11.54 -11.44
CA GLY A 249 -8.58 -12.37 -11.30
C GLY A 249 -7.63 -11.98 -10.15
N ASN A 250 -7.75 -10.77 -9.58
CA ASN A 250 -7.02 -10.42 -8.37
C ASN A 250 -7.55 -11.22 -7.18
N ILE A 251 -6.67 -11.57 -6.24
CA ILE A 251 -7.06 -12.34 -5.05
C ILE A 251 -8.01 -11.54 -4.15
N VAL A 252 -7.77 -10.24 -4.00
CA VAL A 252 -8.65 -9.35 -3.22
C VAL A 252 -10.07 -9.25 -3.79
N GLY A 253 -10.26 -9.64 -5.07
CA GLY A 253 -11.59 -9.76 -5.69
C GLY A 253 -12.47 -10.85 -5.06
N GLU A 254 -11.88 -11.76 -4.29
CA GLU A 254 -12.56 -12.85 -3.58
C GLU A 254 -12.86 -12.48 -2.12
N VAL A 255 -12.34 -11.36 -1.63
CA VAL A 255 -12.65 -10.86 -0.28
C VAL A 255 -14.13 -10.46 -0.24
N PRO A 256 -14.93 -11.04 0.66
CA PRO A 256 -16.34 -10.66 0.79
C PRO A 256 -16.48 -9.19 1.17
N THR A 257 -17.40 -8.49 0.52
CA THR A 257 -17.83 -7.15 0.96
C THR A 257 -18.25 -7.20 2.41
N GLY A 258 -17.77 -6.29 3.23
CA GLY A 258 -18.12 -6.29 4.66
C GLY A 258 -17.15 -7.10 5.51
N THR A 259 -15.94 -7.29 5.06
CA THR A 259 -14.87 -7.91 5.86
C THR A 259 -14.12 -6.84 6.66
N GLY A 260 -14.13 -6.93 7.99
CA GLY A 260 -13.35 -6.04 8.85
C GLY A 260 -11.86 -6.35 8.73
N MET A 261 -11.47 -7.54 9.12
CA MET A 261 -10.10 -8.05 8.98
C MET A 261 -10.14 -9.48 8.45
N MET A 262 -9.14 -9.85 7.63
CA MET A 262 -8.94 -11.22 7.19
C MET A 262 -7.48 -11.64 7.33
N VAL A 263 -7.27 -12.80 7.93
CA VAL A 263 -6.00 -13.53 7.91
C VAL A 263 -6.16 -14.70 6.93
N LEU A 264 -5.33 -14.75 5.90
CA LEU A 264 -5.32 -15.82 4.89
C LEU A 264 -3.96 -16.52 4.89
N ALA A 265 -3.90 -17.76 5.36
CA ALA A 265 -2.72 -18.62 5.31
C ALA A 265 -1.44 -17.97 5.87
N ASN A 266 -1.55 -17.10 6.85
CA ASN A 266 -0.42 -16.35 7.44
C ASN A 266 -0.28 -16.75 8.91
N ASP A 267 0.96 -16.83 9.41
CA ASP A 267 1.29 -17.40 10.71
C ASP A 267 1.68 -16.38 11.76
N SER A 268 1.53 -16.77 13.03
CA SER A 268 1.97 -15.97 14.17
C SER A 268 1.42 -14.55 14.12
N ILE A 269 0.10 -14.42 14.17
CA ILE A 269 -0.61 -13.15 14.13
C ILE A 269 -1.20 -12.81 15.49
N GLU A 270 -0.91 -11.61 16.00
CA GLU A 270 -1.46 -11.10 17.26
C GLU A 270 -2.40 -9.91 16.96
N VAL A 271 -3.69 -10.07 17.30
CA VAL A 271 -4.76 -9.08 17.03
C VAL A 271 -5.33 -8.60 18.36
N PHE A 272 -5.05 -7.35 18.77
CA PHE A 272 -5.45 -6.88 20.10
C PHE A 272 -5.74 -5.39 20.18
N GLY A 273 -6.62 -5.02 21.09
CA GLY A 273 -6.96 -3.63 21.37
C GLY A 273 -7.66 -2.90 20.23
N ASN A 274 -8.12 -3.62 19.18
CA ASN A 274 -8.81 -3.01 18.06
C ASN A 274 -10.28 -2.78 18.35
N GLU A 275 -10.86 -1.80 17.66
CA GLU A 275 -12.30 -1.53 17.62
C GLU A 275 -12.86 -2.00 16.27
N PHE A 276 -13.61 -3.09 16.26
CA PHE A 276 -14.33 -3.59 15.09
C PHE A 276 -15.80 -3.19 15.16
N ALA A 277 -16.32 -2.60 14.08
CA ALA A 277 -17.71 -2.17 14.07
C ALA A 277 -18.36 -2.25 12.67
N ASP A 278 -19.58 -2.76 12.63
CA ASP A 278 -20.48 -2.64 11.47
C ASP A 278 -19.86 -3.14 10.15
N ASN A 279 -19.09 -4.23 10.18
CA ASN A 279 -18.58 -4.90 8.97
C ASN A 279 -19.56 -6.02 8.60
N ASP A 280 -20.29 -5.85 7.50
CA ASP A 280 -21.50 -6.59 7.17
C ASP A 280 -21.32 -8.11 6.96
N SER A 281 -20.15 -8.58 6.57
CA SER A 281 -19.87 -10.03 6.42
C SER A 281 -19.32 -10.66 7.69
N ALA A 282 -18.24 -10.10 8.25
CA ALA A 282 -17.66 -10.52 9.52
C ALA A 282 -16.63 -9.48 10.01
N ASN A 283 -16.50 -9.33 11.32
CA ASN A 283 -15.51 -8.42 11.89
C ASN A 283 -14.08 -8.98 11.73
N VAL A 284 -13.87 -10.27 11.98
CA VAL A 284 -12.58 -10.96 11.78
C VAL A 284 -12.80 -12.31 11.12
N MET A 285 -12.04 -12.60 10.08
CA MET A 285 -12.02 -13.90 9.39
C MET A 285 -10.61 -14.50 9.44
N ILE A 286 -10.50 -15.77 9.80
CA ILE A 286 -9.28 -16.57 9.74
C ILE A 286 -9.53 -17.71 8.78
N VAL A 287 -8.77 -17.76 7.69
CA VAL A 287 -9.02 -18.71 6.62
C VAL A 287 -7.74 -19.31 6.05
N SER A 288 -7.79 -20.57 5.68
CA SER A 288 -6.77 -21.22 4.89
C SER A 288 -6.84 -20.77 3.43
N TYR A 289 -5.76 -20.97 2.67
CA TYR A 289 -5.76 -20.69 1.23
C TYR A 289 -6.79 -21.52 0.45
N PHE A 290 -7.20 -22.67 1.00
CA PHE A 290 -8.19 -23.55 0.37
C PHE A 290 -9.57 -22.90 0.19
N ILE A 291 -9.89 -21.85 0.97
CA ILE A 291 -11.14 -21.10 0.82
C ILE A 291 -11.26 -20.42 -0.54
N THR A 292 -10.14 -20.14 -1.21
CA THR A 292 -10.08 -19.47 -2.52
C THR A 292 -10.44 -20.42 -3.66
N GLU A 293 -10.44 -21.75 -3.43
CA GLU A 293 -10.57 -22.78 -4.45
C GLU A 293 -9.56 -22.69 -5.60
N ARG A 294 -8.53 -21.83 -5.48
CA ARG A 294 -7.48 -21.68 -6.49
C ARG A 294 -6.45 -22.81 -6.36
N PRO A 295 -6.04 -23.42 -7.48
CA PRO A 295 -4.96 -24.40 -7.44
C PRO A 295 -3.62 -23.73 -7.17
N PHE A 296 -2.74 -24.41 -6.44
CA PHE A 296 -1.33 -24.06 -6.30
C PHE A 296 -0.49 -25.34 -6.40
N ASP A 297 0.73 -25.19 -6.90
CA ASP A 297 1.69 -26.30 -7.10
C ASP A 297 3.05 -26.02 -6.44
N ASP A 298 3.12 -25.01 -5.56
CA ASP A 298 4.32 -24.65 -4.85
C ASP A 298 4.54 -25.58 -3.65
N PRO A 299 5.58 -26.42 -3.67
CA PRO A 299 5.82 -27.41 -2.60
C PRO A 299 6.32 -26.79 -1.29
N ASN A 300 6.70 -25.52 -1.29
CA ASN A 300 7.20 -24.80 -0.09
C ASN A 300 6.11 -23.91 0.54
N TYR A 301 4.97 -23.79 -0.08
CA TYR A 301 3.89 -22.93 0.40
C TYR A 301 3.10 -23.63 1.50
N ASP A 302 2.90 -22.92 2.62
CA ASP A 302 2.00 -23.34 3.69
C ASP A 302 0.63 -22.67 3.51
N PRO A 303 -0.42 -23.45 3.19
CA PRO A 303 -1.75 -22.91 2.98
C PRO A 303 -2.57 -22.72 4.27
N PHE A 304 -2.02 -23.00 5.44
CA PHE A 304 -2.73 -22.98 6.72
C PHE A 304 -2.35 -21.78 7.56
N PRO A 305 -3.31 -21.08 8.19
CA PRO A 305 -2.98 -20.09 9.22
C PRO A 305 -2.69 -20.81 10.55
N GLU A 306 -1.57 -20.47 11.22
CA GLU A 306 -1.18 -21.06 12.49
C GLU A 306 -0.75 -19.98 13.51
N ASP A 307 -0.83 -20.29 14.81
CA ASP A 307 -0.44 -19.40 15.91
C ASP A 307 -1.15 -18.04 15.89
N ILE A 308 -2.46 -18.04 15.68
CA ILE A 308 -3.29 -16.82 15.65
C ILE A 308 -3.81 -16.51 17.05
N TYR A 309 -3.54 -15.29 17.57
CA TYR A 309 -4.01 -14.87 18.88
C TYR A 309 -4.85 -13.60 18.79
N ILE A 310 -6.16 -13.70 19.11
CA ILE A 310 -7.13 -12.61 19.09
C ILE A 310 -7.55 -12.31 20.51
N HIS A 311 -7.18 -11.12 21.04
CA HIS A 311 -7.47 -10.80 22.42
C HIS A 311 -7.68 -9.28 22.68
N ASP A 312 -8.38 -8.97 23.74
CA ASP A 312 -8.60 -7.59 24.23
C ASP A 312 -9.16 -6.63 23.15
N ASN A 313 -9.90 -7.15 22.14
CA ASN A 313 -10.60 -6.32 21.16
C ASN A 313 -12.02 -6.00 21.60
N SER A 314 -12.57 -4.94 21.04
CA SER A 314 -13.99 -4.61 21.15
C SER A 314 -14.71 -4.84 19.83
N PHE A 315 -15.90 -5.41 19.89
CA PHE A 315 -16.75 -5.73 18.76
C PHE A 315 -18.12 -5.13 18.91
N SER A 316 -18.66 -4.55 17.84
CA SER A 316 -20.03 -4.00 17.84
C SER A 316 -20.63 -4.04 16.45
N GLY A 317 -21.85 -4.58 16.33
CA GLY A 317 -22.47 -4.79 15.02
C GLY A 317 -21.66 -5.77 14.16
N GLY A 318 -21.98 -5.86 12.88
CA GLY A 318 -21.33 -6.79 11.95
C GLY A 318 -22.13 -8.04 11.67
N GLY A 319 -21.75 -8.78 10.63
CA GLY A 319 -22.41 -10.03 10.22
C GLY A 319 -23.84 -9.90 9.72
N ALA A 320 -24.33 -8.67 9.56
CA ALA A 320 -25.74 -8.40 9.28
C ALA A 320 -26.12 -8.67 7.81
N SER A 321 -25.18 -8.60 6.88
CA SER A 321 -25.44 -8.78 5.46
C SER A 321 -24.23 -9.41 4.75
N PRO A 322 -23.91 -10.68 5.05
CA PRO A 322 -22.70 -11.31 4.53
C PRO A 322 -22.72 -11.45 3.01
N ASP A 323 -21.57 -11.22 2.37
CA ASP A 323 -21.36 -11.30 0.91
C ASP A 323 -20.52 -12.54 0.53
N SER A 324 -20.87 -13.70 1.07
CA SER A 324 -20.35 -14.98 0.63
C SER A 324 -21.39 -16.08 0.76
N GLU A 325 -21.36 -17.08 -0.12
CA GLU A 325 -22.36 -18.15 -0.10
C GLU A 325 -22.35 -18.93 1.22
N PRO A 326 -21.21 -19.39 1.78
CA PRO A 326 -21.20 -20.12 3.06
C PRO A 326 -21.79 -19.31 4.21
N LEU A 327 -21.45 -18.04 4.34
CA LEU A 327 -21.95 -17.18 5.42
C LEU A 327 -23.44 -16.87 5.24
N ASN A 328 -23.91 -16.69 4.00
CA ASN A 328 -25.33 -16.52 3.70
C ASN A 328 -26.14 -17.77 4.08
N LEU A 329 -25.64 -18.95 3.77
CA LEU A 329 -26.28 -20.21 4.13
C LEU A 329 -26.32 -20.40 5.66
N LEU A 330 -25.22 -20.07 6.35
CA LEU A 330 -25.17 -20.12 7.80
C LEU A 330 -26.21 -19.19 8.44
N LYS A 331 -26.28 -17.94 7.97
CA LYS A 331 -27.27 -16.96 8.44
C LYS A 331 -28.70 -17.43 8.19
N GLN A 332 -29.00 -18.01 7.03
CA GLN A 332 -30.32 -18.55 6.74
C GLN A 332 -30.67 -19.74 7.64
N ALA A 333 -29.72 -20.61 7.92
CA ALA A 333 -29.93 -21.81 8.75
C ALA A 333 -30.12 -21.43 10.23
N THR A 334 -29.43 -20.44 10.75
CA THR A 334 -29.50 -20.01 12.16
C THR A 334 -30.56 -18.97 12.42
N GLY A 335 -30.87 -18.12 11.44
CA GLY A 335 -31.70 -16.93 11.60
C GLY A 335 -31.03 -15.83 12.41
N GLN A 336 -29.70 -15.89 12.60
CA GLN A 336 -28.90 -14.93 13.37
C GLN A 336 -27.84 -14.27 12.48
N ASP A 337 -27.33 -13.13 12.91
CA ASP A 337 -26.19 -12.49 12.26
C ASP A 337 -24.93 -13.36 12.40
N ILE A 338 -23.98 -13.18 11.48
CA ILE A 338 -22.72 -13.91 11.53
C ILE A 338 -21.93 -13.45 12.75
N PRO A 339 -21.34 -14.37 13.52
CA PRO A 339 -20.48 -14.03 14.67
C PRO A 339 -19.28 -13.15 14.29
N ASP A 340 -18.74 -12.44 15.29
CA ASP A 340 -17.64 -11.49 15.11
C ASP A 340 -16.35 -12.14 14.57
N ILE A 341 -16.06 -13.35 15.04
CA ILE A 341 -14.86 -14.11 14.69
C ILE A 341 -15.28 -15.36 13.93
N VAL A 342 -14.90 -15.43 12.67
CA VAL A 342 -15.16 -16.54 11.75
C VAL A 342 -13.86 -17.26 11.45
N TRP A 343 -13.83 -18.57 11.68
CA TRP A 343 -12.73 -19.44 11.31
C TRP A 343 -13.23 -20.50 10.30
N ASP A 344 -12.47 -20.76 9.24
CA ASP A 344 -12.84 -21.81 8.27
C ASP A 344 -12.71 -23.22 8.82
N GLY A 345 -11.94 -23.43 9.90
CA GLY A 345 -11.77 -24.71 10.57
C GLY A 345 -10.78 -25.64 9.87
N VAL A 346 -10.04 -25.16 8.88
CA VAL A 346 -9.05 -25.95 8.13
C VAL A 346 -7.69 -25.88 8.83
N THR A 347 -7.11 -27.03 9.12
CA THR A 347 -5.82 -27.17 9.84
C THR A 347 -4.90 -28.13 9.14
N VAL A 348 -3.60 -28.04 9.46
CA VAL A 348 -2.62 -29.06 9.05
C VAL A 348 -3.11 -30.46 9.45
N PRO A 349 -3.08 -31.46 8.55
CA PRO A 349 -3.52 -32.81 8.86
C PRO A 349 -2.79 -33.42 10.06
N GLY A 350 -3.52 -33.73 11.14
CA GLY A 350 -2.98 -34.29 12.37
C GLY A 350 -2.51 -33.28 13.42
N ALA A 351 -2.63 -31.98 13.15
CA ALA A 351 -2.42 -30.95 14.16
C ALA A 351 -3.55 -30.95 15.20
N ASP A 352 -3.21 -30.63 16.46
CA ASP A 352 -4.21 -30.36 17.48
C ASP A 352 -4.76 -28.95 17.26
N GLY A 353 -6.04 -28.81 16.88
CA GLY A 353 -6.67 -27.54 16.53
C GLY A 353 -6.60 -26.45 17.60
N GLY A 354 -6.30 -26.80 18.85
CA GLY A 354 -6.10 -25.83 19.94
C GLY A 354 -4.82 -25.00 19.85
N ALA A 355 -3.85 -25.38 19.01
CA ALA A 355 -2.62 -24.59 18.81
C ALA A 355 -2.76 -23.55 17.67
N VAL A 356 -3.78 -23.65 16.83
CA VAL A 356 -3.94 -22.82 15.63
C VAL A 356 -4.51 -21.44 15.97
N LEU A 357 -5.47 -21.36 16.89
CA LEU A 357 -6.22 -20.15 17.20
C LEU A 357 -6.50 -20.05 18.70
N CYS A 358 -6.05 -18.99 19.33
CA CYS A 358 -6.42 -18.62 20.70
C CYS A 358 -7.29 -17.35 20.67
N ILE A 359 -8.36 -17.36 21.47
CA ILE A 359 -9.31 -16.25 21.62
C ILE A 359 -9.50 -15.97 23.10
N SER A 360 -9.20 -14.76 23.57
CA SER A 360 -9.43 -14.41 24.99
C SER A 360 -9.74 -12.93 25.18
N ASN A 361 -10.47 -12.59 26.25
CA ASN A 361 -10.76 -11.20 26.66
C ASN A 361 -11.40 -10.29 25.60
N ASN A 362 -12.19 -10.84 24.67
CA ASN A 362 -12.89 -10.08 23.62
C ASN A 362 -14.34 -9.73 24.00
N GLY A 363 -14.64 -9.67 25.29
CA GLY A 363 -16.00 -9.37 25.79
C GLY A 363 -17.01 -10.45 25.38
N GLU A 364 -18.10 -10.03 24.76
CA GLU A 364 -19.20 -10.89 24.31
C GLU A 364 -19.05 -11.32 22.82
N ALA A 365 -17.85 -11.25 22.25
CA ALA A 365 -17.60 -11.56 20.85
C ALA A 365 -18.09 -12.97 20.48
N GLY A 366 -18.89 -13.05 19.44
CA GLY A 366 -19.34 -14.33 18.89
C GLY A 366 -18.24 -15.02 18.09
N TYR A 367 -18.30 -16.36 18.03
CA TYR A 367 -17.35 -17.18 17.28
C TYR A 367 -18.10 -18.24 16.45
N VAL A 368 -17.55 -18.57 15.30
CA VAL A 368 -17.97 -19.75 14.51
C VAL A 368 -16.78 -20.40 13.80
N ASN A 369 -16.68 -21.72 13.93
CA ASN A 369 -15.91 -22.57 13.04
C ASN A 369 -16.85 -23.05 11.94
N LEU A 370 -16.51 -22.76 10.69
CA LEU A 370 -17.35 -23.10 9.53
C LEU A 370 -17.29 -24.57 9.10
N ASP A 371 -16.28 -25.34 9.57
CA ASP A 371 -16.05 -26.73 9.15
C ASP A 371 -15.83 -26.86 7.62
N ALA A 372 -15.10 -25.89 7.02
CA ALA A 372 -14.91 -25.84 5.57
C ALA A 372 -14.19 -27.07 5.02
N GLY A 373 -13.22 -27.62 5.77
CA GLY A 373 -12.52 -28.85 5.41
C GLY A 373 -13.43 -30.08 5.25
N ASN A 374 -14.65 -30.04 5.82
CA ASN A 374 -15.68 -31.06 5.70
C ASN A 374 -16.90 -30.55 4.89
N GLY A 375 -16.71 -29.61 4.01
CA GLY A 375 -17.73 -29.03 3.13
C GLY A 375 -18.85 -28.30 3.89
N PHE A 376 -18.53 -27.64 4.98
CA PHE A 376 -19.46 -26.86 5.81
C PHE A 376 -20.58 -27.71 6.45
N ALA A 377 -20.30 -28.98 6.70
CA ALA A 377 -21.32 -29.94 7.12
C ALA A 377 -21.77 -29.75 8.58
N ALA A 378 -20.90 -29.32 9.47
CA ALA A 378 -21.16 -29.21 10.90
C ALA A 378 -20.54 -27.95 11.53
N PRO A 379 -20.97 -26.73 11.17
CA PRO A 379 -20.48 -25.51 11.81
C PRO A 379 -20.64 -25.55 13.32
N SER A 380 -19.64 -25.03 14.06
CA SER A 380 -19.64 -25.02 15.53
C SER A 380 -19.46 -23.61 16.07
N PHE A 381 -20.29 -23.24 17.06
CA PHE A 381 -20.22 -21.98 17.77
C PHE A 381 -19.50 -22.12 19.12
N ASP A 382 -18.94 -23.29 19.42
CA ASP A 382 -18.22 -23.56 20.65
C ASP A 382 -16.76 -23.10 20.54
N SER A 383 -16.40 -22.02 21.22
CA SER A 383 -15.05 -21.47 21.29
C SER A 383 -14.22 -22.04 22.43
N THR A 384 -14.72 -23.00 23.23
CA THR A 384 -14.05 -23.49 24.45
C THR A 384 -12.67 -24.04 24.17
N ALA A 385 -12.44 -24.69 23.02
CA ALA A 385 -11.14 -25.21 22.61
C ALA A 385 -10.12 -24.10 22.29
N HIS A 386 -10.58 -22.88 22.07
CA HIS A 386 -9.78 -21.71 21.71
C HIS A 386 -9.62 -20.71 22.86
N ASP A 387 -10.16 -21.02 24.06
CA ASP A 387 -9.94 -20.24 25.28
C ASP A 387 -8.54 -20.49 25.81
N CYS A 388 -7.56 -19.85 25.17
CA CYS A 388 -6.13 -20.01 25.48
C CYS A 388 -5.41 -18.68 25.24
N SER A 389 -4.10 -18.67 25.47
CA SER A 389 -3.23 -17.53 25.18
C SER A 389 -1.93 -17.99 24.56
N LEU A 390 -1.42 -17.21 23.62
CA LEU A 390 -0.08 -17.35 23.06
C LEU A 390 0.86 -16.31 23.64
N PRO A 391 2.19 -16.53 23.61
CA PRO A 391 3.14 -15.48 23.95
C PRO A 391 3.00 -14.29 23.03
N SER A 392 3.03 -13.07 23.58
CA SER A 392 3.01 -11.85 22.77
C SER A 392 4.21 -11.79 21.81
N LEU A 393 3.93 -11.35 20.59
CA LEU A 393 4.95 -11.14 19.59
C LEU A 393 5.88 -9.96 19.95
N SER A 394 7.09 -9.98 19.43
CA SER A 394 8.07 -8.92 19.69
C SER A 394 7.65 -7.60 19.03
N VAL A 395 7.86 -6.50 19.75
CA VAL A 395 7.67 -5.14 19.20
C VAL A 395 8.66 -4.90 18.06
N ILE A 396 8.18 -4.34 16.98
CA ILE A 396 9.04 -3.97 15.85
C ILE A 396 9.77 -2.66 16.18
N SER A 397 11.09 -2.67 15.95
CA SER A 397 11.93 -1.48 16.05
C SER A 397 12.66 -1.30 14.74
N LEU A 398 12.40 -0.19 14.07
CA LEU A 398 13.09 0.16 12.83
C LEU A 398 14.52 0.66 13.13
N SER A 399 15.39 0.60 12.16
CA SER A 399 16.71 1.20 12.26
C SER A 399 16.63 2.72 12.41
N SER A 400 17.59 3.35 13.07
CA SER A 400 17.57 4.76 13.51
C SER A 400 17.41 5.83 12.42
N ASN A 401 17.29 5.46 11.16
CA ASN A 401 17.06 6.40 10.05
C ASN A 401 15.57 6.53 9.68
N ALA A 402 14.69 5.70 10.27
CA ALA A 402 13.26 5.69 9.98
C ALA A 402 12.41 6.32 11.10
N ASP A 403 12.98 6.61 12.29
CA ASP A 403 12.28 7.21 13.43
C ASP A 403 12.24 8.75 13.38
#